data_1ac4f1a915785dac206dccca48d065ce
#
_entry.id   1ac4f1a915785dac206dccca48d065ce
#
_cell.length_a   1.000
_cell.length_b   1.000
_cell.length_c   1.000
_cell.angle_alpha   90.00
_cell.angle_beta   90.00
_cell.angle_gamma   90.00
#
_symmetry.space_group_name_H-M   'P 1'
#
loop_
_entity.id
_entity.type
_entity.pdbx_description
1 polymer ?
#
loop_
_entity_poly.entity_id
_entity_poly.type
_entity_poly.pdbx_seq_one_letter_code
_entity_poly.pdbx_strand_id
1 'polypeptide(L)'
;MLRKKIGWKFDNTYSNLSESMLSKLNPTPVKTPELVLFNHNLSKEIDLDFSQIDNKELALIFSGNQLPDGSESIAQAYAGHQFGHFTILGDGRALTIGEHLDRNKNRYDIQFKGSGKTPYSRNADGRAALGPMLREYIISEAMHNLGVPTTRSLAVIKTGEDVVRESILEGAILTRIASSHIRVGTFQYALISKNKNDLKTLFDYTLKRHYPNIKKSGSSAVDLLKVVLEKQINLICNWMRIGFIHGVMNTDNMTISGETIDYGPCAFMDKYDPGTVFSSIDHQGRYAYYNQPRIALWNLERFAESLLALINDDSKVAIKIANEVLKEFPEKYKKKWLEMMKKKLGLVGDDPKHEQLIIELLSWMHQNKADYTNTFCYLMKEYKQKNEIYNEKQFILWKKKWEDRIKLNNNSQEKSLKIKRKVNPLVIPRNHLVEEALKYATEMNDLNKVHELLKVLQNPYDSISATSVYQSTPSSEENYVTYCGT
;
A
#
# COMPACT_ATOMS: atom_id res chain seq x y z
N MET A 1 15.51 35.91 -13.55
CA MET A 1 15.09 35.28 -12.28
C MET A 1 16.02 34.12 -12.01
N LEU A 2 16.76 34.11 -10.91
CA LEU A 2 17.53 32.94 -10.48
C LEU A 2 16.50 31.82 -10.19
N ARG A 3 16.50 30.76 -11.01
CA ARG A 3 15.66 29.56 -10.76
C ARG A 3 16.05 29.02 -9.37
N LYS A 4 15.10 29.02 -8.45
CA LYS A 4 15.29 28.45 -7.12
C LYS A 4 15.66 26.97 -7.27
N LYS A 5 16.75 26.54 -6.63
CA LYS A 5 17.30 25.21 -6.82
C LYS A 5 16.58 24.22 -5.92
N ILE A 6 15.50 23.60 -6.41
CA ILE A 6 14.72 22.60 -5.66
C ILE A 6 15.51 21.31 -5.39
N GLY A 7 16.43 20.96 -6.26
CA GLY A 7 17.27 19.77 -6.08
C GLY A 7 16.88 18.57 -6.95
N TRP A 8 16.01 18.74 -7.94
CA TRP A 8 15.68 17.67 -8.88
C TRP A 8 16.93 17.08 -9.55
N LYS A 9 17.00 15.75 -9.55
CA LYS A 9 18.06 14.96 -10.23
C LYS A 9 17.40 13.80 -10.96
N PHE A 10 16.86 14.08 -12.13
CA PHE A 10 16.22 13.05 -12.94
C PHE A 10 17.27 12.18 -13.65
N ASP A 11 17.02 10.87 -13.61
CA ASP A 11 17.75 9.84 -14.37
C ASP A 11 16.71 8.81 -14.85
N ASN A 12 16.06 9.15 -15.99
CA ASN A 12 14.85 8.51 -16.50
C ASN A 12 15.19 7.20 -17.24
N THR A 13 15.47 6.15 -16.49
CA THR A 13 15.94 4.87 -17.05
C THR A 13 14.82 4.00 -17.61
N TYR A 14 13.59 4.07 -17.04
CA TYR A 14 12.45 3.34 -17.57
C TYR A 14 12.02 3.85 -18.94
N SER A 15 12.17 5.15 -19.22
CA SER A 15 11.84 5.76 -20.51
C SER A 15 12.71 5.27 -21.67
N ASN A 16 13.80 4.55 -21.37
CA ASN A 16 14.67 3.89 -22.33
C ASN A 16 14.24 2.46 -22.69
N LEU A 17 13.19 1.94 -22.08
CA LEU A 17 12.57 0.68 -22.52
C LEU A 17 11.88 0.89 -23.88
N SER A 18 11.48 -0.22 -24.50
CA SER A 18 10.86 -0.15 -25.83
C SER A 18 9.54 0.61 -25.80
N GLU A 19 9.17 1.22 -26.93
CA GLU A 19 7.91 1.96 -27.12
C GLU A 19 6.67 1.09 -26.92
N SER A 20 6.79 -0.23 -26.96
CA SER A 20 5.69 -1.15 -26.61
C SER A 20 5.38 -1.12 -25.13
N MET A 21 6.35 -0.80 -24.27
CA MET A 21 6.22 -0.83 -22.79
C MET A 21 5.71 0.48 -22.18
N LEU A 22 5.67 1.55 -22.94
CA LEU A 22 5.30 2.88 -22.48
C LEU A 22 4.83 3.80 -23.61
N SER A 23 4.20 4.89 -23.24
CA SER A 23 3.90 5.99 -24.16
C SER A 23 4.44 7.29 -23.57
N LYS A 24 5.19 8.08 -24.38
CA LYS A 24 5.71 9.39 -24.00
C LYS A 24 4.63 10.45 -24.28
N LEU A 25 4.22 11.17 -23.26
CA LEU A 25 3.26 12.27 -23.37
C LEU A 25 3.32 13.17 -22.14
N ASN A 26 2.89 14.41 -22.29
CA ASN A 26 2.83 15.35 -21.17
C ASN A 26 1.48 15.28 -20.45
N PRO A 27 1.43 15.67 -19.15
CA PRO A 27 0.17 15.89 -18.46
C PRO A 27 -0.74 16.85 -19.23
N THR A 28 -2.03 16.60 -19.18
CA THR A 28 -3.01 17.56 -19.74
C THR A 28 -3.10 18.76 -18.81
N PRO A 29 -2.80 19.98 -19.26
CA PRO A 29 -2.89 21.18 -18.43
C PRO A 29 -4.25 21.32 -17.74
N VAL A 30 -4.28 21.92 -16.57
CA VAL A 30 -5.48 22.21 -15.79
C VAL A 30 -5.71 23.71 -15.69
N LYS A 31 -6.97 24.13 -15.49
CA LYS A 31 -7.37 25.55 -15.59
C LYS A 31 -6.83 26.40 -14.45
N THR A 32 -7.10 26.01 -13.21
CA THR A 32 -6.78 26.81 -12.01
C THR A 32 -6.24 25.90 -10.92
N PRO A 33 -4.96 25.48 -11.03
CA PRO A 33 -4.38 24.59 -10.04
C PRO A 33 -4.27 25.29 -8.66
N GLU A 34 -4.71 24.58 -7.62
CA GLU A 34 -4.64 25.02 -6.22
C GLU A 34 -4.05 23.94 -5.34
N LEU A 35 -3.08 24.30 -4.49
CA LEU A 35 -2.46 23.37 -3.56
C LEU A 35 -3.42 23.05 -2.42
N VAL A 36 -3.72 21.77 -2.22
CA VAL A 36 -4.53 21.24 -1.10
C VAL A 36 -3.65 20.73 0.01
N LEU A 37 -2.74 19.80 -0.31
CA LEU A 37 -1.80 19.20 0.65
C LEU A 37 -0.40 19.13 0.04
N PHE A 38 0.60 19.33 0.90
CA PHE A 38 2.01 19.11 0.56
C PHE A 38 2.76 18.47 1.70
N ASN A 39 3.51 17.40 1.40
CA ASN A 39 4.28 16.63 2.37
C ASN A 39 5.72 17.15 2.49
N HIS A 40 5.93 18.15 3.33
CA HIS A 40 7.26 18.74 3.58
C HIS A 40 8.26 17.74 4.15
N ASN A 41 7.81 16.73 4.91
CA ASN A 41 8.71 15.71 5.45
C ASN A 41 9.22 14.80 4.34
N LEU A 42 8.31 14.28 3.52
CA LEU A 42 8.67 13.42 2.38
C LEU A 42 9.58 14.15 1.39
N SER A 43 9.31 15.43 1.08
CA SER A 43 10.17 16.18 0.16
C SER A 43 11.62 16.24 0.65
N LYS A 44 11.82 16.47 1.96
CA LYS A 44 13.15 16.46 2.58
C LYS A 44 13.79 15.07 2.60
N GLU A 45 13.00 14.01 2.85
CA GLU A 45 13.46 12.62 2.83
C GLU A 45 14.06 12.22 1.47
N ILE A 46 13.51 12.76 0.39
CA ILE A 46 13.97 12.51 -0.99
C ILE A 46 14.89 13.63 -1.53
N ASP A 47 15.42 14.48 -0.66
CA ASP A 47 16.36 15.58 -0.97
C ASP A 47 15.84 16.66 -1.91
N LEU A 48 14.54 16.96 -1.84
CA LEU A 48 13.92 18.08 -2.54
C LEU A 48 13.58 19.21 -1.57
N ASP A 49 14.10 20.41 -1.83
CA ASP A 49 13.89 21.60 -1.02
C ASP A 49 12.90 22.56 -1.67
N PHE A 50 11.68 22.59 -1.13
CA PHE A 50 10.62 23.52 -1.55
C PHE A 50 10.42 24.69 -0.58
N SER A 51 11.33 24.92 0.36
CA SER A 51 11.18 25.96 1.40
C SER A 51 11.04 27.39 0.86
N GLN A 52 11.52 27.64 -0.37
CA GLN A 52 11.47 28.94 -1.03
C GLN A 52 10.40 28.99 -2.15
N ILE A 53 9.58 27.96 -2.29
CA ILE A 53 8.57 27.83 -3.32
C ILE A 53 7.21 28.16 -2.69
N ASP A 54 6.45 29.07 -3.26
CA ASP A 54 5.12 29.40 -2.75
C ASP A 54 4.06 28.39 -3.22
N ASN A 55 2.86 28.45 -2.63
CA ASN A 55 1.79 27.52 -2.91
C ASN A 55 1.30 27.58 -4.37
N LYS A 56 1.40 28.74 -5.04
CA LYS A 56 1.01 28.87 -6.44
C LYS A 56 2.01 28.16 -7.35
N GLU A 57 3.30 28.33 -7.08
CA GLU A 57 4.36 27.66 -7.82
C GLU A 57 4.32 26.13 -7.58
N LEU A 58 4.09 25.69 -6.33
CA LEU A 58 3.85 24.26 -6.03
C LEU A 58 2.66 23.72 -6.80
N ALA A 59 1.55 24.47 -6.85
CA ALA A 59 0.37 24.04 -7.60
C ALA A 59 0.66 23.90 -9.10
N LEU A 60 1.41 24.81 -9.71
CA LEU A 60 1.81 24.72 -11.12
C LEU A 60 2.71 23.51 -11.40
N ILE A 61 3.66 23.22 -10.51
CA ILE A 61 4.57 22.07 -10.66
C ILE A 61 3.78 20.76 -10.55
N PHE A 62 3.04 20.58 -9.45
CA PHE A 62 2.38 19.30 -9.15
C PHE A 62 1.03 19.08 -9.84
N SER A 63 0.54 20.07 -10.57
CA SER A 63 -0.54 19.89 -11.56
C SER A 63 -0.04 19.39 -12.90
N GLY A 64 1.27 19.51 -13.17
CA GLY A 64 1.86 19.25 -14.47
C GLY A 64 1.76 20.42 -15.45
N ASN A 65 1.24 21.59 -15.03
CA ASN A 65 1.21 22.80 -15.87
C ASN A 65 2.62 23.36 -16.10
N GLN A 66 3.54 23.09 -15.15
CA GLN A 66 4.95 23.43 -15.27
C GLN A 66 5.80 22.25 -14.81
N LEU A 67 6.35 21.49 -15.75
CA LEU A 67 7.19 20.36 -15.44
C LEU A 67 8.61 20.80 -15.02
N PRO A 68 9.23 20.12 -14.05
CA PRO A 68 10.64 20.34 -13.69
C PRO A 68 11.58 20.04 -14.86
N ASP A 69 12.70 20.76 -14.92
CA ASP A 69 13.73 20.51 -15.93
C ASP A 69 14.30 19.08 -15.80
N GLY A 70 14.45 18.39 -16.93
CA GLY A 70 14.93 17.01 -17.00
C GLY A 70 13.87 15.95 -16.81
N SER A 71 12.60 16.32 -16.59
CA SER A 71 11.49 15.36 -16.58
C SER A 71 11.25 14.76 -17.96
N GLU A 72 10.90 13.47 -18.00
CA GLU A 72 10.41 12.75 -19.18
C GLU A 72 9.13 12.01 -18.81
N SER A 73 7.99 12.59 -19.14
CA SER A 73 6.69 12.07 -18.75
C SER A 73 6.30 10.86 -19.59
N ILE A 74 5.94 9.78 -18.92
CA ILE A 74 5.53 8.51 -19.54
C ILE A 74 4.28 7.94 -18.88
N ALA A 75 3.44 7.27 -19.66
CA ALA A 75 2.43 6.33 -19.20
C ALA A 75 2.96 4.91 -19.40
N GLN A 76 2.95 4.07 -18.37
CA GLN A 76 3.45 2.70 -18.45
C GLN A 76 2.36 1.76 -18.97
N ALA A 77 2.75 0.80 -19.83
CA ALA A 77 1.90 -0.31 -20.23
C ALA A 77 2.02 -1.45 -19.22
N TYR A 78 0.91 -2.05 -18.87
CA TYR A 78 0.85 -3.28 -18.08
C TYR A 78 -0.43 -4.04 -18.39
N ALA A 79 -0.53 -5.27 -17.93
CA ALA A 79 -1.75 -6.06 -17.92
C ALA A 79 -2.16 -6.36 -16.48
N GLY A 80 -3.26 -7.04 -16.27
CA GLY A 80 -3.66 -7.48 -14.96
C GLY A 80 -4.76 -8.52 -15.01
N HIS A 81 -4.79 -9.38 -13.99
CA HIS A 81 -5.91 -10.26 -13.72
C HIS A 81 -6.87 -9.55 -12.78
N GLN A 82 -7.83 -8.82 -13.35
CA GLN A 82 -8.85 -8.12 -12.60
C GLN A 82 -9.93 -9.10 -12.16
N PHE A 83 -10.06 -9.35 -10.85
CA PHE A 83 -10.92 -10.41 -10.30
C PHE A 83 -10.71 -11.79 -10.96
N GLY A 84 -9.47 -12.07 -11.39
CA GLY A 84 -9.09 -13.33 -12.05
C GLY A 84 -9.20 -13.32 -13.59
N HIS A 85 -9.74 -12.26 -14.20
CA HIS A 85 -9.85 -12.11 -15.64
C HIS A 85 -8.70 -11.27 -16.22
N PHE A 86 -7.94 -11.86 -17.15
CA PHE A 86 -6.82 -11.18 -17.77
C PHE A 86 -7.28 -10.01 -18.65
N THR A 87 -6.69 -8.85 -18.46
CA THR A 87 -7.03 -7.61 -19.17
C THR A 87 -5.77 -6.82 -19.46
N ILE A 88 -5.65 -6.28 -20.69
CA ILE A 88 -4.60 -5.32 -21.05
C ILE A 88 -4.99 -3.96 -20.48
N LEU A 89 -4.09 -3.36 -19.74
CA LEU A 89 -4.26 -2.13 -18.98
C LEU A 89 -3.12 -1.16 -19.31
N GLY A 90 -2.85 -0.28 -18.39
CA GLY A 90 -1.77 0.71 -18.40
C GLY A 90 -2.14 1.89 -17.53
N ASP A 91 -1.27 2.86 -17.44
CA ASP A 91 -1.50 4.09 -16.69
C ASP A 91 -2.56 4.96 -17.39
N GLY A 92 -3.84 4.58 -17.24
CA GLY A 92 -4.97 5.24 -17.94
C GLY A 92 -5.30 6.65 -17.43
N ARG A 93 -4.75 7.03 -16.28
CA ARG A 93 -4.95 8.36 -15.66
C ARG A 93 -3.74 8.82 -14.86
N ALA A 94 -2.59 8.20 -15.06
CA ALA A 94 -1.38 8.53 -14.34
C ALA A 94 -0.20 8.68 -15.30
N LEU A 95 0.74 9.56 -14.95
CA LEU A 95 1.97 9.77 -15.69
C LEU A 95 3.14 9.78 -14.72
N THR A 96 4.12 8.93 -14.95
CA THR A 96 5.41 9.03 -14.28
C THR A 96 6.16 10.19 -14.95
N ILE A 97 6.43 11.24 -14.18
CA ILE A 97 7.06 12.49 -14.64
C ILE A 97 8.56 12.33 -14.80
N GLY A 98 9.13 11.41 -14.04
CA GLY A 98 10.55 11.07 -14.08
C GLY A 98 10.96 10.23 -12.89
N GLU A 99 12.22 9.80 -12.92
CA GLU A 99 12.86 9.04 -11.87
C GLU A 99 13.90 9.93 -11.16
N HIS A 100 13.59 10.33 -9.93
CA HIS A 100 14.45 11.19 -9.11
C HIS A 100 15.47 10.37 -8.32
N LEU A 101 16.72 10.86 -8.23
CA LEU A 101 17.78 10.30 -7.39
C LEU A 101 18.05 11.20 -6.18
N ASP A 102 17.93 10.64 -4.96
CA ASP A 102 18.40 11.30 -3.75
C ASP A 102 19.95 11.30 -3.65
N ARG A 103 20.49 11.92 -2.60
CA ARG A 103 21.96 11.96 -2.34
C ARG A 103 22.57 10.58 -2.14
N ASN A 104 21.79 9.61 -1.69
CA ASN A 104 22.20 8.23 -1.46
C ASN A 104 22.04 7.36 -2.71
N LYS A 105 21.64 7.95 -3.84
CA LYS A 105 21.34 7.29 -5.12
C LYS A 105 20.14 6.33 -5.05
N ASN A 106 19.27 6.50 -4.05
CA ASN A 106 17.96 5.85 -4.09
C ASN A 106 17.15 6.49 -5.20
N ARG A 107 16.45 5.65 -5.96
CA ARG A 107 15.65 6.05 -7.11
C ARG A 107 14.19 6.01 -6.79
N TYR A 108 13.48 7.08 -7.09
CA TYR A 108 12.05 7.24 -6.85
C TYR A 108 11.34 7.62 -8.14
N ASP A 109 10.27 6.90 -8.49
CA ASP A 109 9.31 7.36 -9.49
C ASP A 109 8.49 8.51 -8.91
N ILE A 110 8.38 9.59 -9.65
CA ILE A 110 7.47 10.70 -9.38
C ILE A 110 6.30 10.55 -10.33
N GLN A 111 5.11 10.21 -9.83
CA GLN A 111 3.94 9.94 -10.66
C GLN A 111 2.78 10.86 -10.30
N PHE A 112 2.15 11.47 -11.32
CA PHE A 112 0.94 12.26 -11.19
C PHE A 112 -0.29 11.43 -11.53
N LYS A 113 -1.16 11.17 -10.57
CA LYS A 113 -2.43 10.44 -10.75
C LYS A 113 -3.58 11.44 -10.89
N GLY A 114 -4.38 11.31 -11.93
CA GLY A 114 -5.43 12.27 -12.31
C GLY A 114 -4.96 13.31 -13.34
N SER A 115 -3.76 13.10 -13.92
CA SER A 115 -3.05 14.08 -14.77
C SER A 115 -3.57 14.18 -16.22
N GLY A 116 -4.65 13.49 -16.54
CA GLY A 116 -5.30 13.54 -17.85
C GLY A 116 -5.25 12.25 -18.65
N LYS A 117 -5.78 12.33 -19.85
CA LYS A 117 -5.97 11.18 -20.73
C LYS A 117 -4.64 10.66 -21.27
N THR A 118 -4.49 9.33 -21.32
CA THR A 118 -3.36 8.61 -21.91
C THR A 118 -3.87 7.62 -22.95
N PRO A 119 -3.00 6.99 -23.77
CA PRO A 119 -3.40 5.89 -24.66
C PRO A 119 -4.06 4.70 -23.95
N TYR A 120 -3.87 4.58 -22.62
CA TYR A 120 -4.41 3.50 -21.81
C TYR A 120 -5.73 3.87 -21.08
N SER A 121 -6.25 5.09 -21.27
CA SER A 121 -7.48 5.55 -20.60
C SER A 121 -8.74 4.86 -21.07
N ARG A 122 -8.67 4.12 -22.19
CA ARG A 122 -9.85 3.56 -22.84
C ARG A 122 -10.86 4.69 -23.17
N ASN A 123 -12.07 4.62 -22.60
CA ASN A 123 -13.10 5.66 -22.77
C ASN A 123 -13.15 6.66 -21.59
N ALA A 124 -12.26 6.54 -20.61
CA ALA A 124 -12.22 7.44 -19.46
C ALA A 124 -11.52 8.77 -19.76
N ASP A 125 -11.79 9.78 -18.94
CA ASP A 125 -11.25 11.15 -19.06
C ASP A 125 -9.80 11.29 -18.56
N GLY A 126 -9.27 10.29 -17.86
CA GLY A 126 -7.94 10.33 -17.26
C GLY A 126 -7.83 11.25 -16.04
N ARG A 127 -8.94 11.79 -15.55
CA ARG A 127 -9.02 12.67 -14.38
C ARG A 127 -9.34 11.86 -13.11
N ALA A 128 -9.16 12.49 -11.95
CA ALA A 128 -9.52 11.95 -10.65
C ALA A 128 -10.23 13.00 -9.80
N ALA A 129 -11.12 12.58 -8.91
CA ALA A 129 -11.82 13.46 -7.99
C ALA A 129 -11.03 13.69 -6.69
N LEU A 130 -11.28 14.81 -6.01
CA LEU A 130 -10.58 15.24 -4.81
C LEU A 130 -10.67 14.23 -3.66
N GLY A 131 -11.86 13.72 -3.35
CA GLY A 131 -12.08 12.77 -2.26
C GLY A 131 -11.18 11.54 -2.35
N PRO A 132 -11.18 10.77 -3.46
CA PRO A 132 -10.27 9.65 -3.68
C PRO A 132 -8.78 10.00 -3.59
N MET A 133 -8.36 11.19 -4.04
CA MET A 133 -6.96 11.62 -3.96
C MET A 133 -6.53 11.93 -2.52
N LEU A 134 -7.40 12.59 -1.75
CA LEU A 134 -7.18 12.81 -0.31
C LEU A 134 -7.17 11.49 0.47
N ARG A 135 -8.08 10.57 0.14
CA ARG A 135 -8.12 9.23 0.76
C ARG A 135 -6.80 8.49 0.55
N GLU A 136 -6.31 8.44 -0.69
CA GLU A 136 -5.04 7.78 -0.98
C GLU A 136 -3.87 8.45 -0.25
N TYR A 137 -3.85 9.79 -0.17
CA TYR A 137 -2.85 10.53 0.59
C TYR A 137 -2.87 10.13 2.08
N ILE A 138 -4.04 10.18 2.72
CA ILE A 138 -4.19 9.85 4.15
C ILE A 138 -3.75 8.40 4.41
N ILE A 139 -4.24 7.45 3.61
CA ILE A 139 -3.97 6.03 3.85
C ILE A 139 -2.50 5.68 3.56
N SER A 140 -1.92 6.17 2.45
CA SER A 140 -0.52 5.87 2.12
C SER A 140 0.46 6.40 3.18
N GLU A 141 0.25 7.62 3.68
CA GLU A 141 1.09 8.19 4.73
C GLU A 141 0.86 7.51 6.08
N ALA A 142 -0.37 7.11 6.40
CA ALA A 142 -0.65 6.28 7.57
C ALA A 142 0.04 4.93 7.50
N MET A 143 0.00 4.25 6.35
CA MET A 143 0.67 2.97 6.13
C MET A 143 2.18 3.08 6.31
N HIS A 144 2.80 4.15 5.80
CA HIS A 144 4.20 4.43 6.02
C HIS A 144 4.52 4.55 7.52
N ASN A 145 3.77 5.36 8.26
CA ASN A 145 3.98 5.58 9.68
C ASN A 145 3.66 4.33 10.53
N LEU A 146 2.78 3.45 10.03
CA LEU A 146 2.53 2.11 10.59
C LEU A 146 3.66 1.11 10.28
N GLY A 147 4.70 1.52 9.54
CA GLY A 147 5.84 0.68 9.16
C GLY A 147 5.51 -0.38 8.11
N VAL A 148 4.52 -0.12 7.26
CA VAL A 148 4.15 -0.97 6.13
C VAL A 148 4.82 -0.46 4.87
N PRO A 149 5.53 -1.29 4.08
CA PRO A 149 6.06 -0.87 2.78
C PRO A 149 4.93 -0.36 1.87
N THR A 150 5.08 0.86 1.35
CA THR A 150 4.01 1.54 0.62
C THR A 150 4.57 2.62 -0.30
N THR A 151 3.84 2.93 -1.38
CA THR A 151 3.99 4.19 -2.08
C THR A 151 3.64 5.35 -1.14
N ARG A 152 4.25 6.52 -1.36
CA ARG A 152 4.08 7.73 -0.56
C ARG A 152 3.32 8.79 -1.35
N SER A 153 2.75 9.75 -0.65
CA SER A 153 2.02 10.87 -1.25
C SER A 153 2.72 12.20 -0.95
N LEU A 154 3.10 12.94 -2.00
CA LEU A 154 3.84 14.19 -1.87
C LEU A 154 2.92 15.41 -1.92
N ALA A 155 1.98 15.46 -2.86
CA ALA A 155 1.08 16.61 -3.02
C ALA A 155 -0.31 16.18 -3.50
N VAL A 156 -1.33 16.97 -3.14
CA VAL A 156 -2.67 16.94 -3.74
C VAL A 156 -2.98 18.34 -4.25
N ILE A 157 -3.38 18.42 -5.52
CA ILE A 157 -3.68 19.67 -6.23
C ILE A 157 -5.11 19.60 -6.74
N LYS A 158 -5.96 20.59 -6.46
CA LYS A 158 -7.23 20.82 -7.18
C LYS A 158 -6.94 21.29 -8.58
N THR A 159 -7.75 20.87 -9.55
CA THR A 159 -7.55 21.23 -10.96
C THR A 159 -8.29 22.49 -11.39
N GLY A 160 -9.29 22.90 -10.60
CA GLY A 160 -10.26 23.92 -11.01
C GLY A 160 -11.19 23.46 -12.15
N GLU A 161 -11.32 22.15 -12.31
CA GLU A 161 -12.17 21.49 -13.30
C GLU A 161 -13.04 20.45 -12.62
N ASP A 162 -14.27 20.32 -13.10
CA ASP A 162 -15.19 19.29 -12.65
C ASP A 162 -14.87 17.93 -13.27
N VAL A 163 -15.08 16.88 -12.52
CA VAL A 163 -14.99 15.49 -12.95
C VAL A 163 -16.37 14.85 -12.83
N VAL A 164 -16.92 14.43 -13.96
CA VAL A 164 -18.24 13.78 -14.00
C VAL A 164 -18.09 12.29 -13.69
N ARG A 165 -18.77 11.84 -12.64
CA ARG A 165 -18.93 10.43 -12.23
C ARG A 165 -20.44 10.17 -12.05
N GLU A 166 -20.88 9.54 -11.00
CA GLU A 166 -22.30 9.46 -10.61
C GLU A 166 -22.87 10.86 -10.27
N SER A 167 -21.99 11.76 -9.85
CA SER A 167 -22.25 13.18 -9.60
C SER A 167 -21.11 14.02 -10.16
N ILE A 168 -21.29 15.34 -10.15
CA ILE A 168 -20.23 16.30 -10.48
C ILE A 168 -19.35 16.45 -9.23
N LEU A 169 -18.05 16.17 -9.39
CA LEU A 169 -17.06 16.21 -8.33
C LEU A 169 -15.91 17.16 -8.69
N GLU A 170 -15.29 17.75 -7.69
CA GLU A 170 -14.09 18.58 -7.87
C GLU A 170 -12.90 17.72 -8.30
N GLY A 171 -12.24 18.10 -9.39
CA GLY A 171 -11.09 17.38 -9.93
C GLY A 171 -9.81 17.64 -9.15
N ALA A 172 -8.97 16.60 -9.02
CA ALA A 172 -7.68 16.70 -8.34
C ALA A 172 -6.61 15.80 -8.95
N ILE A 173 -5.34 16.13 -8.64
CA ILE A 173 -4.16 15.37 -9.01
C ILE A 173 -3.40 15.02 -7.73
N LEU A 174 -3.03 13.74 -7.59
CA LEU A 174 -2.16 13.25 -6.52
C LEU A 174 -0.77 13.00 -7.08
N THR A 175 0.26 13.51 -6.39
CA THR A 175 1.66 13.13 -6.65
C THR A 175 2.05 11.94 -5.79
N ARG A 176 2.32 10.80 -6.43
CA ARG A 176 2.84 9.58 -5.79
C ARG A 176 4.35 9.54 -5.90
N ILE A 177 4.97 9.00 -4.85
CA ILE A 177 6.39 8.66 -4.80
C ILE A 177 6.50 7.16 -4.54
N ALA A 178 7.23 6.44 -5.39
CA ALA A 178 7.41 4.99 -5.25
C ALA A 178 8.85 4.59 -5.58
N SER A 179 9.33 3.47 -5.06
CA SER A 179 10.61 2.90 -5.50
C SER A 179 10.54 2.44 -6.97
N SER A 180 9.39 2.01 -7.43
CA SER A 180 8.96 1.94 -8.84
C SER A 180 7.47 1.59 -8.95
N HIS A 181 6.92 1.76 -10.16
CA HIS A 181 5.59 1.29 -10.53
C HIS A 181 5.60 -0.03 -11.31
N ILE A 182 6.70 -0.80 -11.24
CA ILE A 182 6.78 -2.13 -11.86
C ILE A 182 5.92 -3.11 -11.04
N ARG A 183 4.95 -3.73 -11.70
CA ARG A 183 3.97 -4.64 -11.12
C ARG A 183 4.13 -6.05 -11.67
N VAL A 184 3.51 -7.04 -11.06
CA VAL A 184 3.33 -8.36 -11.70
C VAL A 184 2.70 -8.19 -13.08
N GLY A 185 1.69 -7.32 -13.18
CA GLY A 185 1.04 -7.00 -14.46
C GLY A 185 1.97 -6.42 -15.53
N THR A 186 3.06 -5.73 -15.16
CA THR A 186 4.06 -5.26 -16.12
C THR A 186 4.79 -6.44 -16.80
N PHE A 187 5.16 -7.46 -16.02
CA PHE A 187 5.77 -8.68 -16.55
C PHE A 187 4.79 -9.49 -17.40
N GLN A 188 3.53 -9.56 -17.00
CA GLN A 188 2.48 -10.21 -17.80
C GLN A 188 2.30 -9.53 -19.15
N TYR A 189 2.34 -8.19 -19.18
CA TYR A 189 2.27 -7.43 -20.43
C TYR A 189 3.51 -7.66 -21.30
N ALA A 190 4.70 -7.61 -20.72
CA ALA A 190 5.97 -7.82 -21.42
C ALA A 190 6.04 -9.23 -22.07
N LEU A 191 5.44 -10.25 -21.43
CA LEU A 191 5.36 -11.60 -21.97
C LEU A 191 4.55 -11.67 -23.28
N ILE A 192 3.45 -10.90 -23.36
CA ILE A 192 2.54 -10.91 -24.52
C ILE A 192 2.82 -9.80 -25.51
N SER A 193 3.81 -8.96 -25.24
CA SER A 193 4.20 -7.84 -26.10
C SER A 193 4.60 -8.33 -27.51
N LYS A 194 4.36 -7.48 -28.52
CA LYS A 194 4.78 -7.76 -29.89
C LYS A 194 6.29 -7.84 -30.03
N ASN A 195 7.04 -7.12 -29.20
CA ASN A 195 8.50 -7.18 -29.17
C ASN A 195 8.95 -8.29 -28.22
N LYS A 196 9.43 -9.39 -28.79
CA LYS A 196 9.90 -10.58 -28.04
C LYS A 196 11.02 -10.31 -27.04
N ASN A 197 11.73 -9.18 -27.16
CA ASN A 197 12.80 -8.81 -26.23
C ASN A 197 12.30 -8.07 -24.98
N ASP A 198 11.05 -7.62 -24.95
CA ASP A 198 10.53 -6.80 -23.84
C ASP A 198 10.62 -7.49 -22.50
N LEU A 199 10.24 -8.76 -22.42
CA LEU A 199 10.33 -9.53 -21.19
C LEU A 199 11.77 -9.59 -20.64
N LYS A 200 12.73 -9.89 -21.52
CA LYS A 200 14.15 -9.97 -21.13
C LYS A 200 14.69 -8.61 -20.73
N THR A 201 14.35 -7.55 -21.47
CA THR A 201 14.77 -6.18 -21.18
C THR A 201 14.19 -5.68 -19.86
N LEU A 202 12.88 -5.92 -19.61
CA LEU A 202 12.22 -5.60 -18.35
C LEU A 202 12.84 -6.37 -17.18
N PHE A 203 13.13 -7.66 -17.37
CA PHE A 203 13.78 -8.49 -16.36
C PHE A 203 15.16 -7.93 -15.97
N ASP A 204 16.03 -7.65 -16.96
CA ASP A 204 17.35 -7.09 -16.72
C ASP A 204 17.28 -5.70 -16.07
N TYR A 205 16.34 -4.87 -16.49
CA TYR A 205 16.04 -3.60 -15.86
C TYR A 205 15.64 -3.76 -14.40
N THR A 206 14.72 -4.68 -14.11
CA THR A 206 14.21 -4.96 -12.74
C THR A 206 15.33 -5.43 -11.82
N LEU A 207 16.21 -6.32 -12.28
CA LEU A 207 17.37 -6.75 -11.51
C LEU A 207 18.30 -5.57 -11.20
N LYS A 208 18.64 -4.75 -12.21
CA LYS A 208 19.52 -3.59 -12.02
C LYS A 208 18.93 -2.58 -11.02
N ARG A 209 17.60 -2.35 -11.08
CA ARG A 209 16.93 -1.33 -10.27
C ARG A 209 16.68 -1.77 -8.83
N HIS A 210 16.16 -2.97 -8.63
CA HIS A 210 15.67 -3.41 -7.32
C HIS A 210 16.55 -4.48 -6.67
N TYR A 211 17.23 -5.29 -7.47
CA TYR A 211 17.90 -6.49 -7.00
C TYR A 211 19.33 -6.62 -7.57
N PRO A 212 20.18 -5.57 -7.45
CA PRO A 212 21.52 -5.55 -8.06
C PRO A 212 22.45 -6.65 -7.50
N ASN A 213 22.11 -7.21 -6.34
CA ASN A 213 22.88 -8.31 -5.72
C ASN A 213 22.57 -9.68 -6.35
N ILE A 214 21.50 -9.82 -7.11
CA ILE A 214 21.22 -11.03 -7.87
C ILE A 214 22.20 -11.06 -9.07
N LYS A 215 23.16 -11.98 -9.01
CA LYS A 215 24.14 -12.15 -10.10
C LYS A 215 23.44 -12.67 -11.34
N LYS A 216 23.76 -12.10 -12.49
CA LYS A 216 23.28 -12.62 -13.79
C LYS A 216 23.85 -14.03 -14.02
N SER A 217 22.99 -15.03 -13.92
CA SER A 217 23.28 -16.45 -14.09
C SER A 217 22.04 -17.17 -14.61
N GLY A 218 22.14 -18.43 -14.95
CA GLY A 218 20.98 -19.25 -15.34
C GLY A 218 19.91 -19.38 -14.25
N SER A 219 20.22 -19.05 -12.98
CA SER A 219 19.28 -19.07 -11.86
C SER A 219 18.64 -17.72 -11.53
N SER A 220 19.05 -16.63 -12.18
CA SER A 220 18.63 -15.27 -11.78
C SER A 220 17.12 -15.02 -11.84
N ALA A 221 16.39 -15.69 -12.74
CA ALA A 221 14.92 -15.62 -12.80
C ALA A 221 14.28 -16.33 -11.60
N VAL A 222 14.84 -17.45 -11.18
CA VAL A 222 14.42 -18.17 -9.96
C VAL A 222 14.71 -17.33 -8.71
N ASP A 223 15.87 -16.70 -8.66
CA ASP A 223 16.27 -15.85 -7.53
C ASP A 223 15.38 -14.62 -7.43
N LEU A 224 15.00 -14.01 -8.57
CA LEU A 224 14.02 -12.93 -8.61
C LEU A 224 12.66 -13.40 -8.06
N LEU A 225 12.15 -14.56 -8.49
CA LEU A 225 10.89 -15.11 -7.99
C LEU A 225 10.94 -15.32 -6.47
N LYS A 226 12.04 -15.88 -5.94
CA LYS A 226 12.23 -16.07 -4.49
C LYS A 226 12.23 -14.76 -3.70
N VAL A 227 12.96 -13.76 -4.18
CA VAL A 227 13.05 -12.46 -3.48
C VAL A 227 11.70 -11.74 -3.50
N VAL A 228 10.98 -11.75 -4.63
CA VAL A 228 9.64 -11.15 -4.72
C VAL A 228 8.65 -11.90 -3.81
N LEU A 229 8.72 -13.23 -3.76
CA LEU A 229 7.92 -14.05 -2.84
C LEU A 229 8.13 -13.63 -1.38
N GLU A 230 9.38 -13.49 -0.94
CA GLU A 230 9.70 -13.04 0.43
C GLU A 230 9.19 -11.62 0.72
N LYS A 231 9.32 -10.70 -0.25
CA LYS A 231 8.81 -9.33 -0.16
C LYS A 231 7.28 -9.33 0.03
N GLN A 232 6.57 -10.15 -0.74
CA GLN A 232 5.11 -10.24 -0.67
C GLN A 232 4.64 -10.89 0.63
N ILE A 233 5.30 -11.94 1.11
CA ILE A 233 5.02 -12.52 2.44
C ILE A 233 5.15 -11.44 3.52
N ASN A 234 6.24 -10.66 3.48
CA ASN A 234 6.47 -9.60 4.46
C ASN A 234 5.38 -8.52 4.38
N LEU A 235 4.99 -8.10 3.18
CA LEU A 235 3.95 -7.10 2.95
C LEU A 235 2.60 -7.57 3.51
N ILE A 236 2.17 -8.78 3.12
CA ILE A 236 0.88 -9.33 3.58
C ILE A 236 0.85 -9.53 5.10
N CYS A 237 1.94 -10.02 5.70
CA CYS A 237 2.02 -10.11 7.16
C CYS A 237 1.88 -8.74 7.85
N ASN A 238 2.40 -7.67 7.25
CA ASN A 238 2.21 -6.31 7.78
C ASN A 238 0.77 -5.82 7.64
N TRP A 239 0.08 -6.13 6.53
CA TRP A 239 -1.36 -5.83 6.41
C TRP A 239 -2.18 -6.57 7.46
N MET A 240 -1.91 -7.88 7.63
CA MET A 240 -2.58 -8.69 8.65
C MET A 240 -2.33 -8.16 10.06
N ARG A 241 -1.13 -7.63 10.33
CA ARG A 241 -0.74 -7.07 11.62
C ARG A 241 -1.63 -5.92 12.08
N ILE A 242 -2.05 -5.08 11.16
CA ILE A 242 -2.79 -3.83 11.45
C ILE A 242 -4.28 -3.90 11.05
N GLY A 243 -4.76 -5.07 10.60
CA GLY A 243 -6.15 -5.22 10.19
C GLY A 243 -6.49 -4.54 8.85
N PHE A 244 -5.49 -4.32 7.98
CA PHE A 244 -5.68 -3.69 6.68
C PHE A 244 -6.19 -4.69 5.65
N ILE A 245 -7.18 -4.26 4.86
CA ILE A 245 -7.75 -4.98 3.73
C ILE A 245 -7.59 -4.12 2.49
N HIS A 246 -6.83 -4.62 1.51
CA HIS A 246 -6.55 -3.87 0.27
C HIS A 246 -7.81 -3.70 -0.59
N GLY A 247 -8.66 -4.71 -0.63
CA GLY A 247 -9.94 -4.70 -1.34
C GLY A 247 -9.86 -5.01 -2.84
N VAL A 248 -8.70 -4.83 -3.51
CA VAL A 248 -8.48 -5.17 -4.92
C VAL A 248 -7.04 -5.64 -5.14
N MET A 249 -6.77 -6.91 -4.83
CA MET A 249 -5.44 -7.51 -5.00
C MET A 249 -5.30 -8.15 -6.39
N ASN A 250 -5.52 -7.37 -7.43
CA ASN A 250 -5.24 -7.77 -8.80
C ASN A 250 -3.72 -7.84 -9.05
N THR A 251 -3.29 -8.50 -10.11
CA THR A 251 -1.85 -8.56 -10.46
C THR A 251 -1.27 -7.20 -10.88
N ASP A 252 -2.11 -6.27 -11.30
CA ASP A 252 -1.75 -4.86 -11.56
C ASP A 252 -1.64 -4.02 -10.28
N ASN A 253 -2.09 -4.53 -9.12
CA ASN A 253 -1.95 -3.91 -7.81
C ASN A 253 -0.92 -4.63 -6.92
N MET A 254 -0.04 -5.43 -7.51
CA MET A 254 1.03 -6.13 -6.82
C MET A 254 2.39 -5.72 -7.38
N THR A 255 3.12 -4.89 -6.63
CA THR A 255 4.43 -4.37 -7.06
C THR A 255 5.53 -5.40 -6.86
N ILE A 256 6.54 -5.35 -7.73
CA ILE A 256 7.75 -6.18 -7.62
C ILE A 256 8.63 -5.72 -6.44
N SER A 257 8.55 -4.44 -6.07
CA SER A 257 9.26 -3.88 -4.92
C SER A 257 8.74 -4.39 -3.57
N GLY A 258 7.50 -4.90 -3.50
CA GLY A 258 6.82 -5.27 -2.27
C GLY A 258 6.22 -4.09 -1.51
N GLU A 259 5.95 -2.98 -2.20
CA GLU A 259 5.21 -1.83 -1.67
C GLU A 259 3.72 -1.95 -1.95
N THR A 260 2.89 -1.51 -1.02
CA THR A 260 1.44 -1.33 -1.25
C THR A 260 1.22 -0.20 -2.25
N ILE A 261 0.33 -0.39 -3.21
CA ILE A 261 -0.01 0.60 -4.24
C ILE A 261 -1.53 0.63 -4.47
N ASP A 262 -2.02 1.77 -4.98
CA ASP A 262 -3.42 1.92 -5.44
C ASP A 262 -4.45 1.73 -4.33
N TYR A 263 -4.51 2.70 -3.43
CA TYR A 263 -5.46 2.76 -2.31
C TYR A 263 -6.86 3.17 -2.78
N GLY A 264 -7.54 2.24 -3.46
CA GLY A 264 -8.93 2.39 -3.90
C GLY A 264 -9.91 1.94 -2.78
N PRO A 265 -10.54 0.77 -2.92
CA PRO A 265 -11.53 0.28 -1.96
C PRO A 265 -10.90 -0.37 -0.70
N CYS A 266 -9.73 0.12 -0.27
CA CYS A 266 -9.06 -0.37 0.92
C CYS A 266 -9.69 0.21 2.20
N ALA A 267 -9.59 -0.53 3.29
CA ALA A 267 -10.03 -0.07 4.60
C ALA A 267 -9.36 -0.84 5.74
N PHE A 268 -9.54 -0.37 6.97
CA PHE A 268 -9.07 -1.03 8.19
C PHE A 268 -10.22 -1.70 8.91
N MET A 269 -9.99 -2.92 9.36
CA MET A 269 -10.98 -3.70 10.09
C MET A 269 -11.17 -3.14 11.50
N ASP A 270 -12.41 -2.86 11.88
CA ASP A 270 -12.81 -2.52 13.24
C ASP A 270 -13.04 -3.80 14.06
N LYS A 271 -14.22 -4.38 13.99
CA LYS A 271 -14.55 -5.67 14.62
C LYS A 271 -13.79 -6.80 13.92
N TYR A 272 -13.13 -7.67 14.68
CA TYR A 272 -12.40 -8.78 14.08
C TYR A 272 -13.34 -9.79 13.44
N ASP A 273 -13.29 -9.87 12.14
CA ASP A 273 -13.95 -10.90 11.34
C ASP A 273 -13.01 -11.30 10.18
N PRO A 274 -12.56 -12.56 10.14
CA PRO A 274 -11.75 -13.06 9.03
C PRO A 274 -12.40 -12.87 7.65
N GLY A 275 -13.73 -12.93 7.59
CA GLY A 275 -14.51 -12.79 6.36
C GLY A 275 -14.74 -11.34 5.89
N THR A 276 -14.23 -10.33 6.60
CA THR A 276 -14.46 -8.92 6.26
C THR A 276 -14.04 -8.58 4.84
N VAL A 277 -14.95 -7.97 4.09
CA VAL A 277 -14.80 -7.43 2.74
C VAL A 277 -15.29 -5.99 2.75
N PHE A 278 -14.53 -5.06 2.16
CA PHE A 278 -14.94 -3.67 2.05
C PHE A 278 -15.32 -3.26 0.62
N SER A 279 -14.72 -3.86 -0.39
CA SER A 279 -15.00 -3.53 -1.79
C SER A 279 -16.43 -3.86 -2.18
N SER A 280 -17.19 -2.87 -2.65
CA SER A 280 -18.59 -3.03 -3.08
C SER A 280 -18.80 -4.03 -4.21
N ILE A 281 -17.75 -4.30 -5.00
CA ILE A 281 -17.80 -5.20 -6.16
C ILE A 281 -17.26 -6.60 -5.86
N ASP A 282 -16.73 -6.85 -4.68
CA ASP A 282 -16.23 -8.17 -4.27
C ASP A 282 -17.30 -9.00 -3.57
N HIS A 283 -18.33 -9.40 -4.31
CA HIS A 283 -19.46 -10.17 -3.77
C HIS A 283 -19.09 -11.58 -3.31
N GLN A 284 -17.95 -12.12 -3.74
CA GLN A 284 -17.52 -13.48 -3.40
C GLN A 284 -16.46 -13.54 -2.30
N GLY A 285 -16.05 -12.39 -1.75
CA GLY A 285 -15.00 -12.33 -0.74
C GLY A 285 -13.63 -12.76 -1.24
N ARG A 286 -13.36 -12.58 -2.54
CA ARG A 286 -12.07 -12.91 -3.13
C ARG A 286 -10.93 -12.24 -2.39
N TYR A 287 -11.12 -11.00 -1.98
CA TYR A 287 -10.13 -10.17 -1.29
C TYR A 287 -10.48 -9.95 0.19
N ALA A 288 -11.25 -10.87 0.80
CA ALA A 288 -11.52 -10.87 2.23
C ALA A 288 -10.21 -10.91 3.04
N TYR A 289 -10.23 -10.38 4.25
CA TYR A 289 -9.05 -10.31 5.12
C TYR A 289 -8.26 -11.62 5.19
N TYR A 290 -8.94 -12.75 5.50
CA TYR A 290 -8.28 -14.06 5.62
C TYR A 290 -7.74 -14.59 4.29
N ASN A 291 -8.27 -14.10 3.17
CA ASN A 291 -7.94 -14.61 1.84
C ASN A 291 -6.74 -13.89 1.20
N GLN A 292 -6.30 -12.76 1.77
CA GLN A 292 -5.18 -11.96 1.24
C GLN A 292 -3.89 -12.79 1.02
N PRO A 293 -3.47 -13.69 1.94
CA PRO A 293 -2.28 -14.52 1.69
C PRO A 293 -2.46 -15.47 0.50
N ARG A 294 -3.64 -16.06 0.35
CA ARG A 294 -3.95 -16.96 -0.76
C ARG A 294 -3.92 -16.23 -2.11
N ILE A 295 -4.46 -15.02 -2.14
CA ILE A 295 -4.43 -14.20 -3.36
C ILE A 295 -3.02 -13.72 -3.68
N ALA A 296 -2.19 -13.41 -2.68
CA ALA A 296 -0.78 -13.10 -2.90
C ALA A 296 -0.04 -14.28 -3.55
N LEU A 297 -0.26 -15.51 -3.07
CA LEU A 297 0.30 -16.71 -3.71
C LEU A 297 -0.19 -16.85 -5.15
N TRP A 298 -1.50 -16.71 -5.38
CA TRP A 298 -2.07 -16.78 -6.73
C TRP A 298 -1.45 -15.72 -7.67
N ASN A 299 -1.22 -14.50 -7.20
CA ASN A 299 -0.54 -13.45 -7.98
C ASN A 299 0.93 -13.82 -8.28
N LEU A 300 1.61 -14.46 -7.32
CA LEU A 300 2.98 -14.97 -7.51
C LEU A 300 3.04 -16.12 -8.51
N GLU A 301 2.02 -16.96 -8.58
CA GLU A 301 1.89 -17.96 -9.66
C GLU A 301 1.80 -17.28 -11.03
N ARG A 302 0.98 -16.23 -11.16
CA ARG A 302 0.90 -15.40 -12.40
C ARG A 302 2.23 -14.70 -12.72
N PHE A 303 2.98 -14.28 -11.70
CA PHE A 303 4.32 -13.76 -11.89
C PHE A 303 5.31 -14.85 -12.37
N ALA A 304 5.29 -16.00 -11.75
CA ALA A 304 6.13 -17.15 -12.13
C ALA A 304 5.87 -17.58 -13.59
N GLU A 305 4.59 -17.62 -14.01
CA GLU A 305 4.23 -17.89 -15.40
C GLU A 305 4.88 -16.93 -16.38
N SER A 306 4.98 -15.63 -16.02
CA SER A 306 5.64 -14.63 -16.87
C SER A 306 7.17 -14.82 -16.93
N LEU A 307 7.76 -15.58 -16.02
CA LEU A 307 9.20 -15.83 -15.95
C LEU A 307 9.63 -17.17 -16.57
N LEU A 308 8.70 -18.06 -16.95
CA LEU A 308 9.04 -19.44 -17.35
C LEU A 308 10.09 -19.51 -18.45
N ALA A 309 9.98 -18.70 -19.50
CA ALA A 309 10.95 -18.64 -20.61
C ALA A 309 12.33 -18.09 -20.19
N LEU A 310 12.44 -17.43 -19.04
CA LEU A 310 13.70 -16.94 -18.45
C LEU A 310 14.28 -17.95 -17.46
N ILE A 311 13.48 -18.89 -16.97
CA ILE A 311 13.89 -19.93 -16.03
C ILE A 311 14.55 -21.09 -16.79
N ASN A 312 13.92 -21.59 -17.85
CA ASN A 312 14.45 -22.69 -18.67
C ASN A 312 13.77 -22.72 -20.05
N ASP A 313 14.52 -23.12 -21.08
CA ASP A 313 13.98 -23.29 -22.43
C ASP A 313 12.95 -24.44 -22.52
N ASP A 314 13.14 -25.50 -21.73
CA ASP A 314 12.12 -26.56 -21.58
C ASP A 314 11.03 -26.10 -20.59
N SER A 315 9.83 -25.87 -21.10
CA SER A 315 8.68 -25.39 -20.32
C SER A 315 8.30 -26.31 -19.16
N LYS A 316 8.44 -27.63 -19.32
CA LYS A 316 8.13 -28.59 -18.24
C LYS A 316 9.13 -28.47 -17.09
N VAL A 317 10.40 -28.29 -17.44
CA VAL A 317 11.47 -28.06 -16.45
C VAL A 317 11.27 -26.72 -15.77
N ALA A 318 10.97 -25.66 -16.53
CA ALA A 318 10.67 -24.32 -15.97
C ALA A 318 9.51 -24.34 -14.99
N ILE A 319 8.39 -24.97 -15.34
CA ILE A 319 7.21 -25.12 -14.47
C ILE A 319 7.57 -25.89 -13.19
N LYS A 320 8.34 -26.99 -13.30
CA LYS A 320 8.77 -27.74 -12.12
C LYS A 320 9.58 -26.88 -11.17
N ILE A 321 10.57 -26.14 -11.69
CA ILE A 321 11.42 -25.25 -10.89
C ILE A 321 10.59 -24.13 -10.23
N ALA A 322 9.71 -23.48 -10.98
CA ALA A 322 8.84 -22.43 -10.45
C ALA A 322 7.93 -22.94 -9.33
N ASN A 323 7.33 -24.12 -9.53
CA ASN A 323 6.46 -24.76 -8.53
C ASN A 323 7.22 -25.12 -7.24
N GLU A 324 8.49 -25.54 -7.32
CA GLU A 324 9.30 -25.82 -6.12
C GLU A 324 9.50 -24.53 -5.27
N VAL A 325 9.66 -23.37 -5.92
CA VAL A 325 9.73 -22.09 -5.20
C VAL A 325 8.39 -21.71 -4.58
N LEU A 326 7.29 -21.83 -5.33
CA LEU A 326 5.95 -21.42 -4.87
C LEU A 326 5.42 -22.30 -3.72
N LYS A 327 5.79 -23.56 -3.68
CA LYS A 327 5.44 -24.51 -2.59
C LYS A 327 5.96 -24.07 -1.23
N GLU A 328 7.01 -23.24 -1.19
CA GLU A 328 7.57 -22.71 0.08
C GLU A 328 6.67 -21.65 0.72
N PHE A 329 5.79 -21.01 -0.07
CA PHE A 329 5.01 -19.84 0.38
C PHE A 329 4.14 -20.14 1.63
N PRO A 330 3.30 -21.19 1.67
CA PRO A 330 2.41 -21.41 2.82
C PRO A 330 3.16 -21.58 4.14
N GLU A 331 4.27 -22.34 4.13
CA GLU A 331 5.08 -22.56 5.33
C GLU A 331 5.80 -21.28 5.78
N LYS A 332 6.45 -20.58 4.84
CA LYS A 332 7.12 -19.31 5.11
C LYS A 332 6.15 -18.24 5.62
N TYR A 333 4.96 -18.15 5.02
CA TYR A 333 3.92 -17.25 5.46
C TYR A 333 3.45 -17.60 6.87
N LYS A 334 3.12 -18.89 7.15
CA LYS A 334 2.69 -19.34 8.47
C LYS A 334 3.73 -19.01 9.54
N LYS A 335 5.01 -19.28 9.27
CA LYS A 335 6.11 -18.94 10.18
C LYS A 335 6.17 -17.44 10.45
N LYS A 336 6.14 -16.62 9.42
CA LYS A 336 6.20 -15.15 9.52
C LYS A 336 5.00 -14.58 10.27
N TRP A 337 3.80 -15.09 9.95
CA TRP A 337 2.56 -14.70 10.61
C TRP A 337 2.58 -15.06 12.11
N LEU A 338 3.03 -16.26 12.46
CA LEU A 338 3.15 -16.68 13.86
C LEU A 338 4.17 -15.80 14.62
N GLU A 339 5.31 -15.49 14.03
CA GLU A 339 6.29 -14.57 14.62
C GLU A 339 5.70 -13.16 14.84
N MET A 340 4.93 -12.66 13.87
CA MET A 340 4.24 -11.38 13.99
C MET A 340 3.20 -11.41 15.13
N MET A 341 2.36 -12.42 15.20
CA MET A 341 1.36 -12.56 16.25
C MET A 341 1.97 -12.76 17.64
N LYS A 342 3.07 -13.52 17.75
CA LYS A 342 3.85 -13.62 19.00
C LYS A 342 4.30 -12.24 19.48
N LYS A 343 4.81 -11.40 18.57
CA LYS A 343 5.21 -10.02 18.92
C LYS A 343 4.02 -9.17 19.36
N LYS A 344 2.85 -9.29 18.70
CA LYS A 344 1.62 -8.59 19.10
C LYS A 344 1.19 -8.93 20.52
N LEU A 345 1.44 -10.17 20.98
CA LEU A 345 1.15 -10.62 22.32
C LEU A 345 2.34 -10.48 23.30
N GLY A 346 3.49 -10.00 22.84
CA GLY A 346 4.70 -9.86 23.66
C GLY A 346 5.29 -11.19 24.11
N LEU A 347 5.08 -12.25 23.33
CA LEU A 347 5.61 -13.60 23.57
C LEU A 347 7.00 -13.74 22.96
N VAL A 348 7.88 -14.48 23.61
CA VAL A 348 9.24 -14.78 23.17
C VAL A 348 9.50 -16.28 23.18
N GLY A 349 10.48 -16.73 22.39
CA GLY A 349 10.85 -18.15 22.28
C GLY A 349 9.93 -18.96 21.37
N ASP A 350 10.29 -20.23 21.21
CA ASP A 350 9.57 -21.18 20.37
C ASP A 350 8.86 -22.22 21.25
N ASP A 351 7.62 -21.90 21.63
CA ASP A 351 6.75 -22.79 22.39
C ASP A 351 5.52 -23.12 21.53
N PRO A 352 5.23 -24.39 21.24
CA PRO A 352 4.07 -24.81 20.45
C PRO A 352 2.73 -24.30 20.98
N LYS A 353 2.63 -24.03 22.28
CA LYS A 353 1.42 -23.48 22.91
C LYS A 353 1.15 -22.01 22.54
N HIS A 354 2.13 -21.30 21.94
CA HIS A 354 1.91 -19.93 21.48
C HIS A 354 0.88 -19.88 20.34
N GLU A 355 0.96 -20.80 19.39
CA GLU A 355 -0.01 -20.87 18.27
C GLU A 355 -1.44 -21.08 18.80
N GLN A 356 -1.62 -22.02 19.74
CA GLN A 356 -2.92 -22.27 20.35
C GLN A 356 -3.47 -21.04 21.06
N LEU A 357 -2.64 -20.34 21.83
CA LEU A 357 -3.03 -19.13 22.55
C LEU A 357 -3.45 -17.99 21.63
N ILE A 358 -2.78 -17.85 20.48
CA ILE A 358 -3.13 -16.87 19.44
C ILE A 358 -4.48 -17.23 18.82
N ILE A 359 -4.70 -18.49 18.46
CA ILE A 359 -5.95 -18.97 17.86
C ILE A 359 -7.12 -18.78 18.84
N GLU A 360 -6.96 -19.10 20.13
CA GLU A 360 -7.97 -18.90 21.16
C GLU A 360 -8.38 -17.41 21.26
N LEU A 361 -7.41 -16.47 21.20
CA LEU A 361 -7.72 -15.04 21.23
C LEU A 361 -8.50 -14.61 19.97
N LEU A 362 -8.02 -14.98 18.80
CA LEU A 362 -8.67 -14.61 17.54
C LEU A 362 -10.09 -15.20 17.45
N SER A 363 -10.30 -16.44 17.90
CA SER A 363 -11.62 -17.06 17.97
C SER A 363 -12.56 -16.31 18.91
N TRP A 364 -12.06 -15.93 20.10
CA TRP A 364 -12.84 -15.14 21.05
C TRP A 364 -13.18 -13.75 20.46
N MET A 365 -12.22 -13.08 19.83
CA MET A 365 -12.46 -11.79 19.17
C MET A 365 -13.54 -11.88 18.11
N HIS A 366 -13.52 -12.91 17.28
CA HIS A 366 -14.53 -13.12 16.24
C HIS A 366 -15.91 -13.37 16.82
N GLN A 367 -16.03 -14.29 17.80
CA GLN A 367 -17.30 -14.63 18.46
C GLN A 367 -17.95 -13.43 19.15
N ASN A 368 -17.12 -12.58 19.76
CA ASN A 368 -17.59 -11.43 20.55
C ASN A 368 -17.53 -10.10 19.78
N LYS A 369 -17.25 -10.13 18.48
CA LYS A 369 -17.10 -8.93 17.63
C LYS A 369 -16.17 -7.88 18.25
N ALA A 370 -15.08 -8.34 18.91
CA ALA A 370 -14.12 -7.47 19.56
C ALA A 370 -13.34 -6.66 18.51
N ASP A 371 -13.08 -5.39 18.81
CA ASP A 371 -12.26 -4.55 17.92
C ASP A 371 -10.84 -5.07 17.82
N TYR A 372 -10.34 -5.21 16.57
CA TYR A 372 -9.02 -5.81 16.33
C TYR A 372 -7.89 -4.98 16.97
N THR A 373 -7.82 -3.71 16.67
CA THR A 373 -6.75 -2.81 17.16
C THR A 373 -6.86 -2.58 18.66
N ASN A 374 -8.07 -2.26 19.14
CA ASN A 374 -8.31 -1.92 20.54
C ASN A 374 -8.08 -3.10 21.50
N THR A 375 -8.31 -4.34 21.05
CA THR A 375 -7.98 -5.53 21.87
C THR A 375 -6.48 -5.58 22.20
N PHE A 376 -5.61 -5.31 21.24
CA PHE A 376 -4.18 -5.26 21.51
C PHE A 376 -3.77 -4.02 22.34
N CYS A 377 -4.46 -2.88 22.16
CA CYS A 377 -4.28 -1.70 23.01
C CYS A 377 -4.69 -2.01 24.46
N TYR A 378 -5.78 -2.74 24.68
CA TYR A 378 -6.19 -3.20 26.01
C TYR A 378 -5.14 -4.09 26.67
N LEU A 379 -4.56 -5.04 25.94
CA LEU A 379 -3.49 -5.91 26.43
C LEU A 379 -2.17 -5.17 26.75
N MET A 380 -2.02 -3.94 26.27
CA MET A 380 -0.92 -3.02 26.61
C MET A 380 -1.27 -2.04 27.73
N LYS A 381 -2.53 -2.00 28.19
CA LYS A 381 -3.11 -0.99 29.10
C LYS A 381 -3.13 0.43 28.51
N GLU A 382 -3.17 0.51 27.17
CA GLU A 382 -3.22 1.78 26.41
C GLU A 382 -4.60 2.07 25.80
N TYR A 383 -5.60 1.24 26.08
CA TYR A 383 -6.99 1.49 25.70
C TYR A 383 -7.66 2.36 26.74
N LYS A 384 -8.15 3.53 26.34
CA LYS A 384 -8.65 4.58 27.24
C LYS A 384 -10.18 4.51 27.47
N GLN A 385 -10.91 3.79 26.63
CA GLN A 385 -12.36 3.67 26.73
C GLN A 385 -12.74 2.47 27.61
N LYS A 386 -13.85 2.61 28.33
CA LYS A 386 -14.45 1.47 29.05
C LYS A 386 -15.16 0.57 28.05
N ASN A 387 -14.84 -0.71 28.09
CA ASN A 387 -15.53 -1.72 27.30
C ASN A 387 -15.67 -3.00 28.12
N GLU A 388 -16.93 -3.36 28.44
CA GLU A 388 -17.25 -4.48 29.33
C GLU A 388 -16.94 -5.85 28.71
N ILE A 389 -16.75 -5.93 27.39
CA ILE A 389 -16.43 -7.16 26.69
C ILE A 389 -15.19 -7.85 27.26
N TYR A 390 -14.21 -7.09 27.76
CA TYR A 390 -12.98 -7.62 28.36
C TYR A 390 -13.19 -8.15 29.80
N ASN A 391 -14.38 -8.01 30.37
CA ASN A 391 -14.79 -8.60 31.65
C ASN A 391 -15.43 -9.98 31.50
N GLU A 392 -15.62 -10.46 30.28
CA GLU A 392 -16.15 -11.78 30.03
C GLU A 392 -15.26 -12.89 30.58
N LYS A 393 -15.90 -13.92 31.14
CA LYS A 393 -15.21 -15.05 31.78
C LYS A 393 -14.21 -15.74 30.85
N GLN A 394 -14.56 -15.92 29.56
CA GLN A 394 -13.67 -16.56 28.59
C GLN A 394 -12.40 -15.73 28.35
N PHE A 395 -12.55 -14.41 28.20
CA PHE A 395 -11.41 -13.52 28.03
C PHE A 395 -10.52 -13.46 29.27
N ILE A 396 -11.10 -13.40 30.46
CA ILE A 396 -10.35 -13.40 31.73
C ILE A 396 -9.52 -14.70 31.88
N LEU A 397 -10.13 -15.85 31.56
CA LEU A 397 -9.41 -17.15 31.61
C LEU A 397 -8.29 -17.21 30.58
N TRP A 398 -8.54 -16.75 29.35
CA TRP A 398 -7.53 -16.66 28.30
C TRP A 398 -6.37 -15.73 28.72
N LYS A 399 -6.70 -14.54 29.24
CA LYS A 399 -5.72 -13.53 29.68
C LYS A 399 -4.81 -14.09 30.80
N LYS A 400 -5.36 -14.86 31.74
CA LYS A 400 -4.57 -15.54 32.77
C LYS A 400 -3.56 -16.52 32.15
N LYS A 401 -3.99 -17.36 31.20
CA LYS A 401 -3.09 -18.29 30.48
C LYS A 401 -1.97 -17.50 29.76
N TRP A 402 -2.30 -16.38 29.13
CA TRP A 402 -1.35 -15.51 28.45
C TRP A 402 -0.34 -14.87 29.41
N GLU A 403 -0.80 -14.32 30.54
CA GLU A 403 0.08 -13.73 31.56
C GLU A 403 1.03 -14.79 32.18
N ASP A 404 0.52 -15.98 32.45
CA ASP A 404 1.35 -17.09 32.97
C ASP A 404 2.38 -17.53 31.92
N ARG A 405 2.05 -17.49 30.63
CA ARG A 405 2.99 -17.80 29.55
C ARG A 405 4.12 -16.77 29.45
N ILE A 406 3.82 -15.49 29.62
CA ILE A 406 4.86 -14.43 29.66
C ILE A 406 5.84 -14.70 30.81
N LYS A 407 5.36 -15.07 32.00
CA LYS A 407 6.21 -15.36 33.17
C LYS A 407 7.10 -16.58 32.95
N LEU A 408 6.54 -17.66 32.39
CA LEU A 408 7.27 -18.92 32.15
C LEU A 408 8.47 -18.77 31.21
N ASN A 409 8.39 -17.84 30.24
CA ASN A 409 9.44 -17.61 29.26
C ASN A 409 10.54 -16.66 29.77
N ASN A 410 10.72 -16.51 31.11
CA ASN A 410 11.66 -15.57 31.75
C ASN A 410 11.55 -14.14 31.15
N ASN A 411 10.38 -13.78 30.63
CA ASN A 411 10.11 -12.49 30.07
C ASN A 411 9.47 -11.59 31.12
N SER A 412 10.12 -10.48 31.46
CA SER A 412 9.50 -9.50 32.35
C SER A 412 8.29 -8.86 31.63
N GLN A 413 7.30 -8.46 32.41
CA GLN A 413 6.14 -7.71 31.87
C GLN A 413 6.59 -6.46 31.09
N GLU A 414 7.66 -5.81 31.55
CA GLU A 414 8.25 -4.65 30.90
C GLU A 414 8.84 -5.00 29.52
N LYS A 415 9.58 -6.08 29.41
CA LYS A 415 10.13 -6.56 28.14
C LYS A 415 9.02 -6.95 27.16
N SER A 416 7.99 -7.66 27.65
CA SER A 416 6.80 -7.99 26.86
C SER A 416 6.08 -6.72 26.37
N LEU A 417 5.93 -5.71 27.22
CA LEU A 417 5.32 -4.42 26.83
C LEU A 417 6.13 -3.68 25.78
N LYS A 418 7.46 -3.66 25.89
CA LYS A 418 8.35 -3.06 24.88
C LYS A 418 8.20 -3.74 23.51
N ILE A 419 8.05 -5.08 23.49
CA ILE A 419 7.81 -5.82 22.25
C ILE A 419 6.46 -5.44 21.65
N LYS A 420 5.39 -5.46 22.46
CA LYS A 420 4.02 -5.13 22.03
C LYS A 420 3.92 -3.72 21.45
N ARG A 421 4.49 -2.72 22.11
CA ARG A 421 4.46 -1.31 21.66
C ARG A 421 5.10 -1.07 20.29
N LYS A 422 6.05 -1.90 19.89
CA LYS A 422 6.71 -1.76 18.56
C LYS A 422 5.84 -2.24 17.39
N VAL A 423 4.81 -3.04 17.65
CA VAL A 423 4.06 -3.71 16.58
C VAL A 423 2.55 -3.49 16.64
N ASN A 424 2.03 -3.03 17.79
CA ASN A 424 0.61 -2.72 17.95
C ASN A 424 0.43 -1.19 17.94
N PRO A 425 -0.16 -0.63 16.88
CA PRO A 425 -0.47 0.79 16.87
C PRO A 425 -1.56 1.11 17.88
N LEU A 426 -1.51 2.29 18.48
CA LEU A 426 -2.56 2.83 19.35
C LEU A 426 -3.71 3.41 18.54
N VAL A 427 -3.40 3.90 17.33
CA VAL A 427 -4.36 4.48 16.40
C VAL A 427 -4.13 3.94 14.99
N ILE A 428 -5.20 3.82 14.25
CA ILE A 428 -5.24 3.48 12.82
C ILE A 428 -6.13 4.51 12.11
N PRO A 429 -6.07 4.66 10.79
CA PRO A 429 -7.03 5.49 10.06
C PRO A 429 -8.41 4.80 10.07
N ARG A 430 -9.19 5.02 11.12
CA ARG A 430 -10.55 4.50 11.27
C ARG A 430 -11.41 4.95 10.10
N ASN A 431 -12.13 4.03 9.49
CA ASN A 431 -12.89 4.31 8.27
C ASN A 431 -13.85 5.49 8.45
N HIS A 432 -14.61 5.53 9.55
CA HIS A 432 -15.56 6.62 9.82
C HIS A 432 -14.88 7.98 10.00
N LEU A 433 -13.67 8.03 10.58
CA LEU A 433 -12.92 9.28 10.75
C LEU A 433 -12.30 9.74 9.41
N VAL A 434 -11.89 8.79 8.57
CA VAL A 434 -11.43 9.10 7.21
C VAL A 434 -12.59 9.67 6.39
N GLU A 435 -13.75 9.01 6.39
CA GLU A 435 -14.93 9.50 5.66
C GLU A 435 -15.41 10.86 6.15
N GLU A 436 -15.40 11.09 7.48
CA GLU A 436 -15.71 12.40 8.04
C GLU A 436 -14.74 13.46 7.51
N ALA A 437 -13.44 13.19 7.54
CA ALA A 437 -12.42 14.13 7.07
C ALA A 437 -12.59 14.42 5.56
N LEU A 438 -12.87 13.40 4.75
CA LEU A 438 -13.11 13.55 3.31
C LEU A 438 -14.37 14.39 3.05
N LYS A 439 -15.45 14.14 3.78
CA LYS A 439 -16.72 14.88 3.66
C LYS A 439 -16.50 16.38 3.94
N TYR A 440 -15.83 16.72 5.03
CA TYR A 440 -15.53 18.13 5.35
C TYR A 440 -14.66 18.77 4.26
N ALA A 441 -13.67 18.06 3.73
CA ALA A 441 -12.81 18.58 2.68
C ALA A 441 -13.53 18.81 1.34
N THR A 442 -14.43 17.89 0.95
CA THR A 442 -15.08 17.94 -0.37
C THR A 442 -16.38 18.73 -0.39
N GLU A 443 -17.18 18.71 0.70
CA GLU A 443 -18.47 19.39 0.74
C GLU A 443 -18.40 20.79 1.37
N MET A 444 -17.48 21.00 2.34
CA MET A 444 -17.36 22.25 3.10
C MET A 444 -16.09 23.03 2.77
N ASN A 445 -15.22 22.49 1.92
CA ASN A 445 -13.89 23.04 1.62
C ASN A 445 -13.06 23.27 2.91
N ASP A 446 -13.23 22.41 3.91
CA ASP A 446 -12.55 22.47 5.21
C ASP A 446 -11.59 21.29 5.39
N LEU A 447 -10.28 21.58 5.42
CA LEU A 447 -9.20 20.60 5.58
C LEU A 447 -8.81 20.35 7.03
N ASN A 448 -9.42 21.01 8.02
CA ASN A 448 -9.00 20.89 9.43
C ASN A 448 -9.04 19.43 9.91
N LYS A 449 -10.10 18.69 9.59
CA LYS A 449 -10.23 17.25 9.94
C LYS A 449 -9.15 16.39 9.27
N VAL A 450 -8.77 16.70 8.03
CA VAL A 450 -7.69 16.01 7.32
C VAL A 450 -6.36 16.26 8.02
N HIS A 451 -6.06 17.52 8.38
CA HIS A 451 -4.83 17.88 9.07
C HIS A 451 -4.72 17.26 10.47
N GLU A 452 -5.84 17.28 11.24
CA GLU A 452 -5.91 16.65 12.56
C GLU A 452 -5.64 15.15 12.48
N LEU A 453 -6.30 14.46 11.54
CA LEU A 453 -6.13 13.03 11.31
C LEU A 453 -4.69 12.70 10.90
N LEU A 454 -4.12 13.41 9.94
CA LEU A 454 -2.73 13.23 9.51
C LEU A 454 -1.75 13.43 10.65
N LYS A 455 -1.94 14.45 11.48
CA LYS A 455 -1.10 14.73 12.65
C LYS A 455 -1.06 13.58 13.64
N VAL A 456 -2.21 12.97 13.92
CA VAL A 456 -2.31 11.81 14.83
C VAL A 456 -1.68 10.58 14.20
N LEU A 457 -1.88 10.36 12.89
CA LEU A 457 -1.36 9.21 12.16
C LEU A 457 0.16 9.30 11.87
N GLN A 458 0.82 10.45 12.14
CA GLN A 458 2.27 10.56 12.06
C GLN A 458 3.01 9.72 13.12
N ASN A 459 2.39 9.51 14.29
CA ASN A 459 2.99 8.76 15.40
C ASN A 459 1.99 7.73 15.96
N PRO A 460 1.61 6.70 15.17
CA PRO A 460 0.50 5.82 15.52
C PRO A 460 0.77 4.89 16.70
N TYR A 461 2.02 4.82 17.17
CA TYR A 461 2.44 4.00 18.32
C TYR A 461 2.58 4.79 19.61
N ASP A 462 2.50 6.12 19.53
CA ASP A 462 2.68 6.99 20.70
C ASP A 462 1.33 7.41 21.29
N SER A 463 1.25 7.44 22.63
CA SER A 463 0.06 7.92 23.32
C SER A 463 0.08 9.46 23.41
N ILE A 464 -0.93 10.07 22.83
CA ILE A 464 -1.16 11.53 22.89
C ILE A 464 -2.52 11.81 23.56
N SER A 465 -2.77 13.06 23.93
CA SER A 465 -4.04 13.44 24.58
C SER A 465 -5.29 13.11 23.76
N ALA A 466 -5.20 13.15 22.43
CA ALA A 466 -6.29 12.83 21.52
C ALA A 466 -6.43 11.32 21.22
N THR A 467 -5.53 10.43 21.68
CA THR A 467 -5.53 9.00 21.33
C THR A 467 -6.89 8.35 21.57
N SER A 468 -7.56 8.68 22.68
CA SER A 468 -8.86 8.09 23.02
C SER A 468 -9.96 8.37 22.00
N VAL A 469 -9.96 9.55 21.38
CA VAL A 469 -10.90 9.93 20.32
C VAL A 469 -10.69 9.06 19.09
N TYR A 470 -9.42 8.87 18.69
CA TYR A 470 -9.05 8.10 17.50
C TYR A 470 -9.06 6.58 17.73
N GLN A 471 -9.26 6.12 18.97
CA GLN A 471 -9.58 4.73 19.32
C GLN A 471 -11.08 4.43 19.29
N SER A 472 -11.94 5.45 19.13
CA SER A 472 -13.40 5.25 19.09
C SER A 472 -13.79 4.34 17.92
N THR A 473 -14.73 3.44 18.17
CA THR A 473 -15.36 2.64 17.14
C THR A 473 -16.58 3.36 16.58
N PRO A 474 -16.99 3.08 15.33
CA PRO A 474 -18.18 3.71 14.78
C PRO A 474 -19.42 3.43 15.64
N SER A 475 -20.32 4.40 15.73
CA SER A 475 -21.56 4.31 16.52
C SER A 475 -22.64 3.48 15.81
N SER A 476 -22.58 3.36 14.48
CA SER A 476 -23.52 2.55 13.69
C SER A 476 -22.98 1.14 13.47
N GLU A 477 -23.89 0.15 13.47
CA GLU A 477 -23.56 -1.23 13.07
C GLU A 477 -23.59 -1.44 11.55
N GLU A 478 -23.79 -0.38 10.78
CA GLU A 478 -23.82 -0.43 9.32
C GLU A 478 -22.50 -0.98 8.77
N ASN A 479 -22.63 -1.93 7.86
CA ASN A 479 -21.48 -2.48 7.15
C ASN A 479 -20.85 -1.38 6.29
N TYR A 480 -19.67 -0.92 6.69
CA TYR A 480 -18.91 0.02 5.89
C TYR A 480 -18.51 -0.64 4.57
N VAL A 481 -18.82 0.03 3.47
CA VAL A 481 -18.51 -0.43 2.11
C VAL A 481 -17.75 0.67 1.38
N THR A 482 -16.70 0.29 0.67
CA THR A 482 -15.90 1.21 -0.12
C THR A 482 -16.17 1.04 -1.60
N TYR A 483 -16.18 2.16 -2.30
CA TYR A 483 -16.35 2.22 -3.74
C TYR A 483 -15.01 2.55 -4.40
N CYS A 484 -14.74 1.93 -5.54
CA CYS A 484 -13.65 2.36 -6.39
C CYS A 484 -14.10 3.67 -7.06
N GLY A 485 -13.74 4.82 -6.51
CA GLY A 485 -14.10 6.15 -7.03
C GLY A 485 -13.36 6.49 -8.32
N THR A 486 -13.49 5.61 -9.31
CA THR A 486 -12.78 5.72 -10.59
C THR A 486 -13.73 5.84 -11.74
#